data_176784e8768469a7618a8a3594b05a15
#
_entry.id   176784e8768469a7618a8a3594b05a15
#
_cell.length_a   1.000
_cell.length_b   1.000
_cell.length_c   1.000
_cell.angle_alpha   90.00
_cell.angle_beta   90.00
_cell.angle_gamma   90.00
#
_symmetry.space_group_name_H-M   'P 1'
#
loop_
_entity.id
_entity.type
_entity.pdbx_description
1 polymer ?
#
loop_
_entity_poly.entity_id
_entity_poly.type
_entity_poly.pdbx_seq_one_letter_code
_entity_poly.pdbx_strand_id
1 'polypeptide(L)'
;VKLKGPAFPSSSKTIKQLIPASRLNPSIQYYIRAYVWDNSSGKYIYSDVSQIQLAAQPEPISLSWTEESYSELPSAVKVYKTTSTMEGRNFNAWYAIADPKEVDFRVIYPEAVGSKQTVATQATNAGDCYVLINGAIFGNYNIGAIITEGSMTQQWHGEIEGCYWATDNQLYNITRAMIGVDSNGNPGAYWVGVPSQNRFFYYSSPMTSVVGQAKYDSVSETYPYPCVEWDPYYAISCGPMLVYDGKIMVDHSKAGSHYMTNYECWDANGVYYGNPDRTALGVTEDGKIVLFVCDGRIDASKGAYLPELARIMKGLGCKYAMNLDGGGSTGMWVKGPGMVNYKDDSWRTVKSTCGFFAK
;
A
#
# COMPACT_ATOMS: atom_id res chain seq x y z
N VAL A 1 4.87 25.45 -9.17
CA VAL A 1 4.70 24.26 -10.01
C VAL A 1 3.55 24.54 -10.96
N LYS A 2 3.79 24.46 -12.27
CA LYS A 2 2.71 24.52 -13.27
C LYS A 2 2.17 23.10 -13.44
N LEU A 3 0.91 22.87 -13.08
CA LEU A 3 0.19 21.65 -13.39
C LEU A 3 -0.56 21.87 -14.70
N LYS A 4 -0.31 21.04 -15.72
CA LYS A 4 -1.05 21.11 -16.98
C LYS A 4 -2.32 20.28 -16.79
N GLY A 5 -3.45 20.94 -16.74
CA GLY A 5 -4.77 20.30 -16.69
C GLY A 5 -5.21 19.80 -18.07
N PRO A 6 -6.26 18.97 -18.13
CA PRO A 6 -6.85 18.53 -19.39
C PRO A 6 -7.38 19.74 -20.18
N ALA A 7 -7.45 19.61 -21.51
CA ALA A 7 -8.06 20.63 -22.37
C ALA A 7 -9.50 20.87 -21.92
N PHE A 8 -9.90 22.15 -21.83
CA PHE A 8 -11.23 22.54 -21.41
C PHE A 8 -12.26 22.15 -22.49
N PRO A 9 -13.30 21.39 -22.12
CA PRO A 9 -14.46 21.27 -23.00
C PRO A 9 -15.21 22.61 -23.05
N SER A 10 -15.96 22.85 -24.11
CA SER A 10 -16.70 24.08 -24.39
C SER A 10 -17.86 24.42 -23.43
N SER A 11 -18.04 23.67 -22.35
CA SER A 11 -19.06 23.91 -21.33
C SER A 11 -18.40 23.97 -19.94
N SER A 12 -18.95 24.79 -19.04
CA SER A 12 -18.48 24.95 -17.66
C SER A 12 -18.53 23.62 -16.92
N LYS A 13 -17.38 22.99 -16.69
CA LYS A 13 -17.25 21.79 -15.86
C LYS A 13 -16.33 22.07 -14.69
N THR A 14 -16.68 21.54 -13.55
CA THR A 14 -15.77 21.53 -12.40
C THR A 14 -14.57 20.64 -12.74
N ILE A 15 -13.37 21.20 -12.71
CA ILE A 15 -12.12 20.45 -12.86
C ILE A 15 -11.65 20.08 -11.48
N LYS A 16 -11.51 18.80 -11.23
CA LYS A 16 -10.86 18.29 -10.02
C LYS A 16 -9.42 17.92 -10.38
N GLN A 17 -8.47 18.71 -9.89
CA GLN A 17 -7.05 18.41 -10.01
C GLN A 17 -6.53 18.02 -8.64
N LEU A 18 -5.93 16.85 -8.52
CA LEU A 18 -5.33 16.37 -7.29
C LEU A 18 -3.87 16.75 -7.25
N ILE A 19 -3.48 17.41 -6.16
CA ILE A 19 -2.08 17.67 -5.82
C ILE A 19 -1.73 16.71 -4.69
N PRO A 20 -0.86 15.72 -4.93
CA PRO A 20 -0.47 14.78 -3.88
C PRO A 20 0.10 15.52 -2.66
N ALA A 21 -0.37 15.16 -1.47
CA ALA A 21 0.10 15.77 -0.22
C ALA A 21 1.62 15.61 -0.03
N SER A 22 2.22 14.55 -0.60
CA SER A 22 3.68 14.34 -0.63
C SER A 22 4.45 15.47 -1.31
N ARG A 23 3.80 16.26 -2.16
CA ARG A 23 4.42 17.42 -2.85
C ARG A 23 4.24 18.73 -2.11
N LEU A 24 3.50 18.73 -1.02
CA LEU A 24 3.19 19.93 -0.24
C LEU A 24 3.85 19.81 1.12
N ASN A 25 4.60 20.84 1.51
CA ASN A 25 5.15 20.94 2.84
C ASN A 25 4.11 21.62 3.74
N PRO A 26 3.62 20.97 4.82
CA PRO A 26 2.59 21.55 5.69
C PRO A 26 3.04 22.85 6.38
N SER A 27 4.35 23.13 6.46
CA SER A 27 4.89 24.36 7.01
C SER A 27 4.90 25.53 6.00
N ILE A 28 4.52 25.29 4.75
CA ILE A 28 4.50 26.31 3.70
C ILE A 28 3.06 26.64 3.32
N GLN A 29 2.76 27.94 3.29
CA GLN A 29 1.47 28.41 2.79
C GLN A 29 1.45 28.34 1.26
N TYR A 30 0.49 27.63 0.70
CA TYR A 30 0.31 27.49 -0.74
C TYR A 30 -0.87 28.29 -1.24
N TYR A 31 -0.74 28.75 -2.47
CA TYR A 31 -1.78 29.45 -3.20
C TYR A 31 -1.99 28.78 -4.55
N ILE A 32 -3.23 28.69 -4.98
CA ILE A 32 -3.61 28.11 -6.27
C ILE A 32 -4.41 29.13 -7.07
N ARG A 33 -4.20 29.13 -8.38
CA ARG A 33 -5.07 29.77 -9.35
C ARG A 33 -5.16 28.92 -10.61
N ALA A 34 -6.32 28.91 -11.25
CA ALA A 34 -6.48 28.34 -12.57
C ALA A 34 -5.95 29.31 -13.64
N TYR A 35 -5.58 28.78 -14.79
CA TYR A 35 -5.26 29.60 -15.95
C TYR A 35 -5.74 28.90 -17.23
N VAL A 36 -6.03 29.71 -18.25
CA VAL A 36 -6.38 29.27 -19.59
C VAL A 36 -5.56 30.08 -20.60
N TRP A 37 -5.14 29.43 -21.66
CA TRP A 37 -4.53 30.12 -22.79
C TRP A 37 -5.63 30.65 -23.72
N ASP A 38 -5.66 31.96 -23.94
CA ASP A 38 -6.56 32.60 -24.88
C ASP A 38 -5.88 32.72 -26.25
N ASN A 39 -6.34 31.93 -27.21
CA ASN A 39 -5.81 31.95 -28.57
C ASN A 39 -6.04 33.28 -29.29
N SER A 40 -7.06 34.05 -28.91
CA SER A 40 -7.41 35.32 -29.57
C SER A 40 -6.44 36.43 -29.17
N SER A 41 -6.05 36.49 -27.91
CA SER A 41 -5.14 37.50 -27.38
C SER A 41 -3.68 37.04 -27.30
N GLY A 42 -3.41 35.74 -27.43
CA GLY A 42 -2.08 35.16 -27.25
C GLY A 42 -1.55 35.28 -25.81
N LYS A 43 -2.44 35.30 -24.82
CA LYS A 43 -2.10 35.48 -23.40
C LYS A 43 -2.74 34.43 -22.50
N TYR A 44 -2.14 34.22 -21.32
CA TYR A 44 -2.77 33.48 -20.24
C TYR A 44 -3.77 34.35 -19.49
N ILE A 45 -5.00 33.87 -19.35
CA ILE A 45 -6.02 34.43 -18.46
C ILE A 45 -5.98 33.61 -17.17
N TYR A 46 -5.93 34.27 -16.04
CA TYR A 46 -5.83 33.65 -14.71
C TYR A 46 -7.10 33.91 -13.90
N SER A 47 -7.50 32.91 -13.12
CA SER A 47 -8.51 33.09 -12.07
C SER A 47 -7.96 33.90 -10.90
N ASP A 48 -8.84 34.27 -9.97
CA ASP A 48 -8.43 34.72 -8.66
C ASP A 48 -7.53 33.69 -7.97
N VAL A 49 -6.71 34.18 -7.05
CA VAL A 49 -5.84 33.35 -6.22
C VAL A 49 -6.64 32.83 -5.03
N SER A 50 -6.63 31.51 -4.84
CA SER A 50 -7.19 30.89 -3.64
C SER A 50 -6.09 30.34 -2.76
N GLN A 51 -6.20 30.52 -1.46
CA GLN A 51 -5.30 29.93 -0.48
C GLN A 51 -5.64 28.47 -0.28
N ILE A 52 -4.62 27.60 -0.24
CA ILE A 52 -4.76 26.19 0.12
C ILE A 52 -4.42 26.06 1.59
N GLN A 53 -5.38 25.59 2.38
CA GLN A 53 -5.13 25.14 3.73
C GLN A 53 -4.93 23.63 3.72
N LEU A 54 -3.73 23.17 4.09
CA LEU A 54 -3.47 21.75 4.26
C LEU A 54 -4.06 21.29 5.59
N ALA A 55 -4.79 20.19 5.58
CA ALA A 55 -5.21 19.55 6.81
C ALA A 55 -3.98 19.07 7.59
N ALA A 56 -4.02 19.21 8.91
CA ALA A 56 -3.00 18.61 9.77
C ALA A 56 -2.98 17.10 9.57
N GLN A 57 -1.77 16.53 9.61
CA GLN A 57 -1.64 15.06 9.58
C GLN A 57 -2.26 14.48 10.86
N PRO A 58 -2.97 13.36 10.77
CA PRO A 58 -3.44 12.65 11.96
C PRO A 58 -2.25 12.23 12.84
N GLU A 59 -2.43 12.32 14.16
CA GLU A 59 -1.40 11.89 15.10
C GLU A 59 -1.16 10.39 15.01
N PRO A 60 0.08 9.91 15.05
CA PRO A 60 0.39 8.50 15.14
C PRO A 60 -0.28 7.84 16.36
N ILE A 61 -0.57 6.55 16.26
CA ILE A 61 -0.97 5.72 17.41
C ILE A 61 0.28 5.04 17.95
N SER A 62 0.65 5.40 19.19
CA SER A 62 1.73 4.74 19.91
C SER A 62 1.15 3.70 20.85
N LEU A 63 1.54 2.44 20.67
CA LEU A 63 1.17 1.31 21.52
C LEU A 63 2.38 0.84 22.34
N SER A 64 2.12 0.22 23.49
CA SER A 64 3.18 -0.44 24.26
C SER A 64 3.44 -1.82 23.69
N TRP A 65 4.68 -2.10 23.34
CA TRP A 65 5.11 -3.35 22.72
C TRP A 65 6.04 -4.13 23.65
N THR A 66 5.85 -5.44 23.74
CA THR A 66 6.72 -6.37 24.44
C THR A 66 7.46 -7.21 23.41
N GLU A 67 8.78 -7.29 23.51
CA GLU A 67 9.58 -8.18 22.65
C GLU A 67 9.31 -9.63 23.05
N GLU A 68 8.98 -10.45 22.05
CA GLU A 68 8.80 -11.90 22.18
C GLU A 68 10.11 -12.57 21.76
N SER A 69 10.76 -13.29 22.67
CA SER A 69 12.03 -13.95 22.39
C SER A 69 11.81 -15.40 21.96
N TYR A 70 12.29 -15.74 20.78
CA TYR A 70 12.24 -17.09 20.22
C TYR A 70 13.66 -17.57 19.89
N SER A 71 14.06 -18.71 20.46
CA SER A 71 15.42 -19.24 20.33
C SER A 71 15.83 -19.59 18.91
N GLU A 72 14.85 -19.84 18.03
CA GLU A 72 15.04 -20.21 16.62
C GLU A 72 15.23 -19.01 15.68
N LEU A 73 15.05 -17.80 16.20
CA LEU A 73 15.25 -16.57 15.43
C LEU A 73 16.69 -16.04 15.61
N PRO A 74 17.32 -15.57 14.52
CA PRO A 74 18.57 -14.82 14.64
C PRO A 74 18.32 -13.46 15.33
N SER A 75 19.36 -12.91 15.93
CA SER A 75 19.30 -11.60 16.62
C SER A 75 18.85 -10.44 15.71
N ALA A 76 19.04 -10.58 14.40
CA ALA A 76 18.61 -9.64 13.38
C ALA A 76 17.09 -9.57 13.17
N VAL A 77 16.34 -10.58 13.61
CA VAL A 77 14.87 -10.63 13.51
C VAL A 77 14.27 -10.43 14.89
N LYS A 78 13.49 -9.38 15.06
CA LYS A 78 12.78 -9.08 16.29
C LYS A 78 11.29 -9.21 16.10
N VAL A 79 10.60 -9.81 17.05
CA VAL A 79 9.15 -9.94 17.09
C VAL A 79 8.60 -9.27 18.31
N TYR A 80 7.54 -8.51 18.15
CA TYR A 80 6.89 -7.77 19.25
C TYR A 80 5.40 -8.07 19.27
N LYS A 81 4.84 -8.04 20.47
CA LYS A 81 3.42 -8.22 20.72
C LYS A 81 2.86 -7.06 21.54
N THR A 82 1.64 -6.70 21.28
CA THR A 82 0.85 -5.85 22.16
C THR A 82 -0.49 -6.48 22.47
N THR A 83 -0.92 -6.33 23.72
CA THR A 83 -2.28 -6.56 24.19
C THR A 83 -2.67 -5.30 24.92
N SER A 84 -3.42 -4.42 24.29
CA SER A 84 -3.71 -3.09 24.82
C SER A 84 -5.10 -2.62 24.46
N THR A 85 -5.43 -1.42 24.85
CA THR A 85 -6.63 -0.73 24.43
C THR A 85 -6.24 0.30 23.38
N MET A 86 -6.89 0.27 22.24
CA MET A 86 -6.74 1.23 21.15
C MET A 86 -8.08 1.90 20.86
N GLU A 87 -8.13 3.22 20.93
CA GLU A 87 -9.36 4.00 20.71
C GLU A 87 -10.55 3.45 21.54
N GLY A 88 -10.29 3.06 22.79
CA GLY A 88 -11.29 2.51 23.73
C GLY A 88 -11.71 1.06 23.48
N ARG A 89 -11.03 0.33 22.60
CA ARG A 89 -11.35 -1.07 22.27
C ARG A 89 -10.17 -1.98 22.56
N ASN A 90 -10.43 -3.22 22.96
CA ASN A 90 -9.39 -4.25 23.10
C ASN A 90 -8.68 -4.46 21.76
N PHE A 91 -7.36 -4.55 21.79
CA PHE A 91 -6.53 -4.65 20.63
C PHE A 91 -5.30 -5.53 20.87
N ASN A 92 -5.17 -6.58 20.07
CA ASN A 92 -4.02 -7.47 20.03
C ASN A 92 -3.35 -7.38 18.67
N ALA A 93 -2.05 -7.20 18.66
CA ALA A 93 -1.28 -7.14 17.43
C ALA A 93 0.16 -7.65 17.63
N TRP A 94 0.78 -8.02 16.53
CA TRP A 94 2.17 -8.44 16.45
C TRP A 94 2.84 -7.70 15.30
N TYR A 95 4.11 -7.41 15.47
CA TYR A 95 4.95 -7.07 14.35
C TYR A 95 6.31 -7.73 14.45
N ALA A 96 6.88 -8.04 13.29
CA ALA A 96 8.27 -8.43 13.15
C ALA A 96 9.04 -7.36 12.40
N ILE A 97 10.30 -7.15 12.76
CA ILE A 97 11.16 -6.15 12.12
C ILE A 97 12.57 -6.73 11.90
N ALA A 98 13.12 -6.46 10.73
CA ALA A 98 14.49 -6.83 10.38
C ALA A 98 15.07 -5.91 9.31
N ASP A 99 16.40 -5.80 9.29
CA ASP A 99 17.13 -5.15 8.20
C ASP A 99 17.25 -6.14 7.01
N PRO A 100 16.75 -5.81 5.82
CA PRO A 100 16.86 -6.68 4.65
C PRO A 100 18.30 -6.84 4.15
N LYS A 101 19.25 -6.13 4.73
CA LYS A 101 20.69 -6.34 4.53
C LYS A 101 21.26 -7.44 5.43
N GLU A 102 20.59 -7.80 6.51
CA GLU A 102 21.00 -8.85 7.44
C GLU A 102 20.26 -10.16 7.22
N VAL A 103 19.01 -10.11 6.74
CA VAL A 103 18.18 -11.25 6.38
C VAL A 103 17.52 -11.00 5.03
N ASP A 104 17.14 -12.07 4.31
CA ASP A 104 16.42 -11.91 3.06
C ASP A 104 14.95 -11.55 3.33
N PHE A 105 14.46 -10.52 2.64
CA PHE A 105 13.02 -10.32 2.47
C PHE A 105 12.60 -11.00 1.19
N ARG A 106 11.65 -11.94 1.26
CA ARG A 106 11.13 -12.65 0.08
C ARG A 106 9.61 -12.56 0.01
N VAL A 107 9.11 -12.64 -1.21
CA VAL A 107 7.69 -12.85 -1.53
C VAL A 107 7.55 -14.26 -2.08
N ILE A 108 6.64 -15.04 -1.53
CA ILE A 108 6.30 -16.38 -2.03
C ILE A 108 4.98 -16.28 -2.79
N TYR A 109 4.98 -16.81 -3.99
CA TYR A 109 3.80 -17.00 -4.81
C TYR A 109 3.83 -18.39 -5.43
N PRO A 110 2.89 -19.29 -5.09
CA PRO A 110 2.87 -20.63 -5.65
C PRO A 110 2.74 -20.61 -7.18
N GLU A 111 3.62 -21.30 -7.87
CA GLU A 111 3.69 -21.31 -9.35
C GLU A 111 2.43 -21.86 -10.03
N ALA A 112 1.75 -22.84 -9.41
CA ALA A 112 0.55 -23.41 -9.99
C ALA A 112 -0.62 -22.43 -9.94
N VAL A 113 -1.16 -22.11 -11.10
CA VAL A 113 -2.39 -21.31 -11.24
C VAL A 113 -3.50 -21.90 -10.36
N GLY A 114 -4.06 -21.06 -9.48
CA GLY A 114 -5.12 -21.47 -8.56
C GLY A 114 -4.66 -22.13 -7.27
N SER A 115 -3.39 -22.48 -7.10
CA SER A 115 -2.91 -23.04 -5.83
C SER A 115 -2.95 -22.01 -4.71
N LYS A 116 -3.39 -22.47 -3.55
CA LYS A 116 -3.44 -21.71 -2.30
C LYS A 116 -2.95 -22.59 -1.17
N GLN A 117 -2.17 -22.04 -0.27
CA GLN A 117 -1.68 -22.74 0.91
C GLN A 117 -1.82 -21.84 2.14
N THR A 118 -1.88 -22.43 3.32
CA THR A 118 -1.84 -21.63 4.56
C THR A 118 -0.47 -20.96 4.70
N VAL A 119 -0.41 -19.87 5.45
CA VAL A 119 0.86 -19.18 5.77
C VAL A 119 1.87 -20.18 6.37
N ALA A 120 1.41 -21.02 7.32
CA ALA A 120 2.24 -22.04 7.96
C ALA A 120 2.80 -23.07 6.95
N THR A 121 1.96 -23.53 6.01
CA THR A 121 2.41 -24.47 4.97
C THR A 121 3.46 -23.83 4.07
N GLN A 122 3.26 -22.58 3.65
CA GLN A 122 4.24 -21.87 2.80
C GLN A 122 5.57 -21.67 3.55
N ALA A 123 5.52 -21.30 4.84
CA ALA A 123 6.71 -21.14 5.69
C ALA A 123 7.48 -22.46 5.82
N THR A 124 6.77 -23.56 6.09
CA THR A 124 7.38 -24.90 6.23
C THR A 124 8.00 -25.38 4.91
N ASN A 125 7.32 -25.17 3.79
CA ASN A 125 7.82 -25.58 2.48
C ASN A 125 9.06 -24.79 2.06
N ALA A 126 9.17 -23.53 2.45
CA ALA A 126 10.37 -22.73 2.20
C ALA A 126 11.60 -23.22 2.98
N GLY A 127 11.41 -23.82 4.18
CA GLY A 127 12.46 -24.44 4.97
C GLY A 127 13.37 -23.48 5.73
N ASP A 128 13.72 -22.35 5.17
CA ASP A 128 14.63 -21.34 5.71
C ASP A 128 13.92 -20.07 6.23
N CYS A 129 12.59 -20.13 6.38
CA CYS A 129 11.77 -19.01 6.82
C CYS A 129 11.95 -18.73 8.33
N TYR A 130 12.05 -17.45 8.69
CA TYR A 130 12.03 -16.96 10.07
C TYR A 130 10.67 -16.43 10.48
N VAL A 131 10.09 -15.53 9.67
CA VAL A 131 8.77 -14.94 9.89
C VAL A 131 8.07 -14.78 8.54
N LEU A 132 6.80 -15.18 8.48
CA LEU A 132 5.99 -15.06 7.28
C LEU A 132 4.61 -14.51 7.61
N ILE A 133 4.13 -13.56 6.80
CA ILE A 133 2.75 -13.07 6.86
C ILE A 133 2.01 -13.35 5.54
N ASN A 134 0.68 -13.32 5.58
CA ASN A 134 -0.11 -13.37 4.35
C ASN A 134 0.17 -12.17 3.45
N GLY A 135 0.02 -12.36 2.16
CA GLY A 135 0.31 -11.36 1.14
C GLY A 135 -0.91 -10.56 0.68
N ALA A 136 -1.00 -10.34 -0.63
CA ALA A 136 -1.96 -9.46 -1.26
C ALA A 136 -3.39 -10.02 -1.27
N ILE A 137 -4.38 -9.14 -1.40
CA ILE A 137 -5.78 -9.46 -1.66
C ILE A 137 -5.87 -10.29 -2.95
N PHE A 138 -6.70 -11.30 -2.95
CA PHE A 138 -6.83 -12.22 -4.07
C PHE A 138 -8.26 -12.67 -4.34
N GLY A 139 -8.53 -13.01 -5.60
CA GLY A 139 -9.65 -13.80 -6.06
C GLY A 139 -9.12 -15.11 -6.66
N ASN A 140 -9.35 -15.32 -7.96
CA ASN A 140 -8.71 -16.42 -8.70
C ASN A 140 -7.20 -16.17 -8.85
N TYR A 141 -6.76 -14.91 -8.86
CA TYR A 141 -5.36 -14.45 -8.89
C TYR A 141 -5.16 -13.41 -7.81
N ASN A 142 -3.92 -13.07 -7.48
CA ASN A 142 -3.64 -11.87 -6.69
C ASN A 142 -4.16 -10.63 -7.41
N ILE A 143 -4.74 -9.72 -6.64
CA ILE A 143 -5.17 -8.43 -7.12
C ILE A 143 -4.00 -7.44 -6.95
N GLY A 144 -2.94 -7.66 -7.71
CA GLY A 144 -1.72 -6.89 -7.67
C GLY A 144 -0.56 -7.66 -8.29
N ALA A 145 0.47 -6.94 -8.73
CA ALA A 145 1.66 -7.53 -9.31
C ALA A 145 2.55 -8.17 -8.23
N ILE A 146 3.19 -9.26 -8.58
CA ILE A 146 4.18 -9.97 -7.74
C ILE A 146 5.49 -10.05 -8.54
N ILE A 147 6.58 -9.71 -7.88
CA ILE A 147 7.94 -9.88 -8.38
C ILE A 147 8.68 -10.81 -7.45
N THR A 148 9.27 -11.86 -8.02
CA THR A 148 10.14 -12.80 -7.33
C THR A 148 11.42 -12.96 -8.14
N GLU A 149 12.58 -12.85 -7.47
CA GLU A 149 13.91 -12.97 -8.09
C GLU A 149 14.10 -12.11 -9.33
N GLY A 150 13.64 -10.84 -9.23
CA GLY A 150 13.74 -9.87 -10.31
C GLY A 150 12.81 -10.12 -11.51
N SER A 151 11.97 -11.16 -11.42
CA SER A 151 11.05 -11.53 -12.50
C SER A 151 9.60 -11.30 -12.10
N MET A 152 8.78 -10.89 -13.06
CA MET A 152 7.34 -10.80 -12.86
C MET A 152 6.74 -12.20 -12.76
N THR A 153 6.35 -12.59 -11.55
CA THR A 153 5.75 -13.92 -11.30
C THR A 153 4.23 -13.85 -11.45
N GLN A 154 3.62 -12.74 -11.07
CA GLN A 154 2.20 -12.51 -11.24
C GLN A 154 1.97 -11.15 -11.86
N GLN A 155 1.35 -11.14 -13.02
CA GLN A 155 0.83 -9.95 -13.66
C GLN A 155 -0.55 -9.61 -13.12
N TRP A 156 -0.77 -8.33 -12.89
CA TRP A 156 -2.09 -7.79 -12.64
C TRP A 156 -2.50 -6.93 -13.84
N HIS A 157 -3.67 -7.22 -14.41
CA HIS A 157 -4.26 -6.34 -15.42
C HIS A 157 -4.82 -5.11 -14.72
N GLY A 158 -4.17 -3.97 -14.92
CA GLY A 158 -4.52 -2.70 -14.29
C GLY A 158 -5.82 -2.07 -14.77
N GLU A 159 -6.62 -2.79 -15.53
CA GLU A 159 -7.87 -2.29 -16.10
C GLU A 159 -9.03 -2.58 -15.16
N ILE A 160 -9.71 -1.54 -14.74
CA ILE A 160 -10.92 -1.64 -13.92
C ILE A 160 -12.03 -0.85 -14.56
N GLU A 161 -13.16 -1.52 -14.81
CA GLU A 161 -14.38 -0.88 -15.22
C GLU A 161 -15.03 -0.19 -14.03
N GLY A 162 -15.32 1.10 -14.17
CA GLY A 162 -16.08 1.85 -13.17
C GLY A 162 -15.37 2.01 -11.82
N CYS A 163 -14.27 2.71 -11.78
CA CYS A 163 -13.75 3.21 -10.50
C CYS A 163 -14.81 4.05 -9.79
N TYR A 164 -14.88 3.97 -8.45
CA TYR A 164 -15.89 4.66 -7.61
C TYR A 164 -16.04 6.17 -7.85
N TRP A 165 -15.03 6.79 -8.43
CA TRP A 165 -15.01 8.20 -8.77
C TRP A 165 -15.33 8.46 -10.25
N ALA A 166 -15.48 7.42 -11.08
CA ALA A 166 -15.80 7.50 -12.50
C ALA A 166 -17.24 7.05 -12.72
N THR A 167 -18.05 7.95 -13.28
CA THR A 167 -19.48 7.68 -13.59
C THR A 167 -19.73 7.47 -15.07
N ASP A 168 -18.68 7.18 -15.84
CA ASP A 168 -18.71 7.25 -17.31
C ASP A 168 -18.59 5.89 -18.00
N ASN A 169 -18.64 4.78 -17.27
CA ASN A 169 -18.51 3.40 -17.79
C ASN A 169 -17.26 3.15 -18.65
N GLN A 170 -16.18 3.90 -18.41
CA GLN A 170 -14.92 3.71 -19.10
C GLN A 170 -14.01 2.76 -18.34
N LEU A 171 -13.13 2.08 -19.06
CA LEU A 171 -12.02 1.32 -18.48
C LEU A 171 -10.90 2.27 -18.07
N TYR A 172 -10.41 2.08 -16.87
CA TYR A 172 -9.31 2.85 -16.33
C TYR A 172 -8.12 1.96 -16.04
N ASN A 173 -6.94 2.41 -16.44
CA ASN A 173 -5.69 1.89 -15.88
C ASN A 173 -5.42 2.60 -14.56
N ILE A 174 -5.33 1.84 -13.50
CA ILE A 174 -5.00 2.36 -12.17
C ILE A 174 -3.62 1.90 -11.76
N THR A 175 -3.03 2.64 -10.82
CA THR A 175 -1.84 2.19 -10.11
C THR A 175 -2.20 1.72 -8.72
N ARG A 176 -1.45 0.74 -8.19
CA ARG A 176 -1.58 0.26 -6.82
C ARG A 176 -0.26 0.32 -6.09
N ALA A 177 -0.34 0.45 -4.78
CA ALA A 177 0.84 0.44 -3.93
C ALA A 177 1.65 -0.84 -4.13
N MET A 178 2.98 -0.73 -4.10
CA MET A 178 3.92 -1.83 -4.12
C MET A 178 5.06 -1.53 -3.17
N ILE A 179 5.44 -2.52 -2.37
CA ILE A 179 6.62 -2.47 -1.48
C ILE A 179 7.48 -3.69 -1.76
N GLY A 180 8.79 -3.51 -1.74
CA GLY A 180 9.75 -4.58 -1.95
C GLY A 180 11.18 -4.15 -1.71
N VAL A 181 12.11 -4.99 -2.12
CA VAL A 181 13.55 -4.76 -2.03
C VAL A 181 14.23 -5.04 -3.37
N ASP A 182 15.31 -4.32 -3.67
CA ASP A 182 16.21 -4.68 -4.78
C ASP A 182 17.11 -5.86 -4.41
N SER A 183 17.98 -6.30 -5.33
CA SER A 183 18.93 -7.40 -5.13
C SER A 183 19.99 -7.14 -4.05
N ASN A 184 20.15 -5.89 -3.61
CA ASN A 184 21.06 -5.48 -2.55
C ASN A 184 20.35 -5.33 -1.19
N GLY A 185 19.05 -5.62 -1.12
CA GLY A 185 18.24 -5.44 0.07
C GLY A 185 17.86 -3.97 0.33
N ASN A 186 17.96 -3.06 -0.65
CA ASN A 186 17.47 -1.70 -0.46
C ASN A 186 15.95 -1.68 -0.66
N PRO A 187 15.16 -1.22 0.34
CA PRO A 187 13.72 -1.19 0.22
C PRO A 187 13.24 -0.05 -0.65
N GLY A 188 12.13 -0.29 -1.37
CA GLY A 188 11.42 0.71 -2.15
C GLY A 188 9.92 0.60 -1.96
N ALA A 189 9.23 1.74 -2.12
CA ALA A 189 7.77 1.82 -2.05
C ALA A 189 7.28 2.81 -3.11
N TYR A 190 6.39 2.34 -3.97
CA TYR A 190 5.90 3.11 -5.11
C TYR A 190 4.45 2.71 -5.44
N TRP A 191 3.84 3.41 -6.38
CA TRP A 191 2.64 2.96 -7.06
C TRP A 191 3.04 2.33 -8.39
N VAL A 192 2.61 1.10 -8.64
CA VAL A 192 2.91 0.35 -9.86
C VAL A 192 1.73 0.40 -10.81
N GLY A 193 2.00 0.75 -12.06
CA GLY A 193 1.11 0.59 -13.20
C GLY A 193 1.61 -0.54 -14.11
N VAL A 194 0.70 -1.36 -14.61
CA VAL A 194 0.99 -2.51 -15.47
C VAL A 194 0.18 -2.38 -16.75
N PRO A 195 0.61 -1.56 -17.71
CA PRO A 195 -0.17 -1.28 -18.93
C PRO A 195 -0.19 -2.42 -19.95
N SER A 196 0.77 -3.33 -19.86
CA SER A 196 0.88 -4.49 -20.75
C SER A 196 1.71 -5.59 -20.11
N GLN A 197 1.68 -6.78 -20.73
CA GLN A 197 2.50 -7.90 -20.29
C GLN A 197 3.98 -7.51 -20.24
N ASN A 198 4.62 -7.82 -19.13
CA ASN A 198 6.06 -7.64 -18.89
C ASN A 198 6.57 -6.19 -18.80
N ARG A 199 5.70 -5.20 -18.56
CA ARG A 199 6.13 -3.81 -18.33
C ARG A 199 5.53 -3.27 -17.05
N PHE A 200 6.41 -2.83 -16.14
CA PHE A 200 6.05 -2.12 -14.92
C PHE A 200 6.50 -0.67 -15.00
N PHE A 201 5.63 0.21 -14.54
CA PHE A 201 5.97 1.62 -14.34
C PHE A 201 5.72 1.98 -12.89
N TYR A 202 6.72 2.57 -12.26
CA TYR A 202 6.67 2.95 -10.85
C TYR A 202 6.54 4.45 -10.74
N TYR A 203 5.71 4.89 -9.80
CA TYR A 203 5.41 6.30 -9.59
C TYR A 203 5.51 6.66 -8.11
N SER A 204 5.98 7.88 -7.82
CA SER A 204 6.00 8.44 -6.46
C SER A 204 4.66 9.01 -6.01
N SER A 205 3.61 8.86 -6.82
CA SER A 205 2.23 9.22 -6.51
C SER A 205 1.29 8.35 -7.34
N PRO A 206 0.05 8.11 -6.87
CA PRO A 206 -0.90 7.32 -7.64
C PRO A 206 -1.24 8.01 -8.98
N MET A 207 -1.37 7.20 -10.01
CA MET A 207 -1.68 7.62 -11.36
C MET A 207 -2.94 6.91 -11.83
N THR A 208 -3.72 7.57 -12.68
CA THR A 208 -4.88 6.96 -13.32
C THR A 208 -5.04 7.51 -14.71
N SER A 209 -5.35 6.63 -15.64
CA SER A 209 -5.62 7.01 -17.01
C SER A 209 -6.77 6.20 -17.61
N VAL A 210 -7.49 6.80 -18.53
CA VAL A 210 -8.48 6.09 -19.34
C VAL A 210 -7.75 5.19 -20.33
N VAL A 211 -8.15 3.93 -20.44
CA VAL A 211 -7.57 2.97 -21.38
C VAL A 211 -7.62 3.53 -22.80
N GLY A 212 -6.51 3.49 -23.50
CA GLY A 212 -6.37 4.00 -24.86
C GLY A 212 -6.18 5.51 -25.01
N GLN A 213 -6.34 6.30 -23.92
CA GLN A 213 -6.16 7.75 -23.98
C GLN A 213 -4.86 8.24 -23.33
N ALA A 214 -4.31 7.48 -22.42
CA ALA A 214 -3.06 7.79 -21.78
C ALA A 214 -2.14 6.57 -21.78
N LYS A 215 -0.87 6.83 -21.99
CA LYS A 215 0.15 5.78 -22.09
C LYS A 215 1.04 5.86 -20.86
N TYR A 216 1.18 4.74 -20.18
CA TYR A 216 2.21 4.60 -19.14
C TYR A 216 3.62 4.51 -19.74
N ASP A 217 3.73 4.14 -21.02
CA ASP A 217 4.94 3.69 -21.68
C ASP A 217 5.89 4.79 -22.16
N SER A 218 5.55 6.03 -21.88
CA SER A 218 6.49 7.14 -22.09
C SER A 218 6.30 8.18 -21.01
N VAL A 219 7.39 8.79 -20.61
CA VAL A 219 7.39 10.09 -19.96
C VAL A 219 6.78 11.05 -20.98
N SER A 220 5.47 11.04 -21.06
CA SER A 220 4.76 11.91 -21.98
C SER A 220 4.35 13.18 -21.25
N GLU A 221 4.21 14.26 -21.96
CA GLU A 221 3.66 15.52 -21.44
C GLU A 221 2.25 15.36 -20.86
N THR A 222 1.54 14.27 -21.18
CA THR A 222 0.23 13.93 -20.65
C THR A 222 0.28 13.31 -19.25
N TYR A 223 1.43 12.75 -18.84
CA TYR A 223 1.66 12.33 -17.46
C TYR A 223 2.43 13.42 -16.73
N PRO A 224 1.85 14.04 -15.70
CA PRO A 224 2.51 15.14 -14.98
C PRO A 224 3.73 14.68 -14.18
N TYR A 225 4.03 13.36 -14.15
CA TYR A 225 5.09 12.78 -13.35
C TYR A 225 5.89 11.76 -14.14
N PRO A 226 7.22 11.89 -14.18
CA PRO A 226 8.06 10.84 -14.73
C PRO A 226 7.90 9.58 -13.87
N CYS A 227 7.95 8.43 -14.49
CA CYS A 227 8.11 7.18 -13.77
C CYS A 227 9.47 7.18 -13.06
N VAL A 228 9.52 6.46 -11.95
CA VAL A 228 10.74 6.25 -11.17
C VAL A 228 11.43 4.99 -11.69
N GLU A 229 12.75 5.05 -11.86
CA GLU A 229 13.53 3.84 -12.08
C GLU A 229 13.66 3.07 -10.77
N TRP A 230 13.19 1.83 -10.76
CA TRP A 230 13.30 0.91 -9.64
C TRP A 230 13.36 -0.51 -10.19
N ASP A 231 14.30 -1.30 -9.70
CA ASP A 231 14.52 -2.68 -10.10
C ASP A 231 14.37 -3.61 -8.89
N PRO A 232 13.13 -3.93 -8.49
CA PRO A 232 12.88 -4.78 -7.34
C PRO A 232 13.24 -6.23 -7.63
N TYR A 233 13.90 -6.87 -6.66
CA TYR A 233 14.18 -8.30 -6.68
C TYR A 233 13.05 -9.13 -6.09
N TYR A 234 12.48 -8.66 -4.97
CA TYR A 234 11.22 -9.15 -4.39
C TYR A 234 10.29 -7.98 -4.11
N ALA A 235 9.09 -8.02 -4.65
CA ALA A 235 8.08 -7.00 -4.39
C ALA A 235 6.66 -7.55 -4.47
N ILE A 236 5.77 -6.96 -3.67
CA ILE A 236 4.37 -7.30 -3.63
C ILE A 236 3.52 -6.04 -3.75
N SER A 237 2.54 -6.07 -4.64
CA SER A 237 1.56 -5.01 -4.81
C SER A 237 0.24 -5.37 -4.13
N CYS A 238 -0.27 -4.44 -3.37
CA CYS A 238 -1.58 -4.51 -2.73
C CYS A 238 -2.06 -3.07 -2.45
N GLY A 239 -2.67 -2.82 -1.32
CA GLY A 239 -3.03 -1.47 -0.89
C GLY A 239 -4.33 -1.40 -0.08
N PRO A 240 -4.75 -0.17 0.22
CA PRO A 240 -4.14 1.08 -0.20
C PRO A 240 -2.80 1.37 0.49
N MET A 241 -2.03 2.31 -0.09
CA MET A 241 -0.87 2.89 0.59
C MET A 241 -1.35 3.59 1.86
N LEU A 242 -0.79 3.21 3.00
CA LEU A 242 -1.16 3.72 4.32
C LEU A 242 -0.30 4.92 4.72
N VAL A 243 1.01 4.79 4.53
CA VAL A 243 2.00 5.83 4.81
C VAL A 243 2.93 5.95 3.61
N TYR A 244 3.21 7.17 3.18
CA TYR A 244 4.16 7.45 2.11
C TYR A 244 5.00 8.68 2.45
N ASP A 245 6.32 8.52 2.40
CA ASP A 245 7.29 9.54 2.80
C ASP A 245 6.97 10.14 4.17
N GLY A 246 6.65 9.26 5.13
CA GLY A 246 6.29 9.61 6.49
C GLY A 246 4.93 10.29 6.67
N LYS A 247 4.12 10.42 5.64
CA LYS A 247 2.78 11.03 5.70
C LYS A 247 1.69 9.97 5.65
N ILE A 248 0.70 10.10 6.51
CA ILE A 248 -0.49 9.26 6.50
C ILE A 248 -1.31 9.58 5.26
N MET A 249 -1.59 8.54 4.46
CA MET A 249 -2.30 8.67 3.18
C MET A 249 -3.78 8.33 3.29
N VAL A 250 -4.17 7.61 4.33
CA VAL A 250 -5.56 7.20 4.61
C VAL A 250 -6.04 7.97 5.84
N ASP A 251 -7.03 8.80 5.69
CA ASP A 251 -7.58 9.64 6.75
C ASP A 251 -8.96 9.19 7.25
N HIS A 252 -9.42 9.78 8.35
CA HIS A 252 -10.72 9.51 8.95
C HIS A 252 -11.89 10.25 8.29
N SER A 253 -11.67 10.96 7.19
CA SER A 253 -12.73 11.76 6.62
C SER A 253 -13.90 10.89 6.15
N LYS A 254 -15.06 11.20 6.68
CA LYS A 254 -16.31 10.56 6.29
C LYS A 254 -16.70 11.01 4.88
N ALA A 255 -17.25 10.09 4.12
CA ALA A 255 -17.93 10.36 2.86
C ALA A 255 -17.08 11.06 1.77
N GLY A 256 -16.48 10.27 0.92
CA GLY A 256 -15.96 10.70 -0.38
C GLY A 256 -14.50 11.14 -0.42
N SER A 257 -13.81 11.20 0.70
CA SER A 257 -12.39 11.53 0.75
C SER A 257 -11.48 10.34 1.02
N HIS A 258 -11.93 9.15 0.73
CA HIS A 258 -11.11 7.94 0.77
C HIS A 258 -10.12 7.95 -0.38
N TYR A 259 -9.29 8.98 -0.40
CA TYR A 259 -8.42 9.34 -1.49
C TYR A 259 -7.63 8.15 -2.03
N MET A 260 -6.87 7.46 -1.16
CA MET A 260 -6.05 6.36 -1.62
C MET A 260 -6.88 5.13 -1.99
N THR A 261 -7.94 4.84 -1.25
CA THR A 261 -8.84 3.73 -1.57
C THR A 261 -9.52 3.95 -2.91
N ASN A 262 -9.97 5.16 -3.19
CA ASN A 262 -10.59 5.51 -4.45
C ASN A 262 -9.58 5.52 -5.60
N TYR A 263 -8.40 6.11 -5.40
CA TYR A 263 -7.37 6.20 -6.44
C TYR A 263 -6.81 4.84 -6.83
N GLU A 264 -6.60 3.99 -5.84
CA GLU A 264 -6.14 2.63 -6.07
C GLU A 264 -7.30 1.66 -6.35
N CYS A 265 -8.53 2.16 -6.44
CA CYS A 265 -9.74 1.41 -6.75
C CYS A 265 -9.97 0.20 -5.85
N TRP A 266 -9.86 0.40 -4.54
CA TRP A 266 -10.24 -0.59 -3.55
C TRP A 266 -11.70 -0.40 -3.14
N ASP A 267 -12.43 -1.53 -2.96
CA ASP A 267 -13.80 -1.48 -2.47
C ASP A 267 -13.87 -0.79 -1.10
N ALA A 268 -14.53 0.36 -1.06
CA ALA A 268 -14.69 1.14 0.15
C ALA A 268 -15.43 0.37 1.24
N ASN A 269 -16.43 -0.44 0.89
CA ASN A 269 -17.22 -1.19 1.85
C ASN A 269 -16.48 -2.40 2.43
N GLY A 270 -15.75 -3.14 1.59
CA GLY A 270 -15.03 -4.34 2.01
C GLY A 270 -13.70 -4.04 2.69
N VAL A 271 -12.93 -3.08 2.16
CA VAL A 271 -11.57 -2.81 2.62
C VAL A 271 -11.51 -1.68 3.64
N TYR A 272 -12.25 -0.60 3.43
CA TYR A 272 -12.12 0.63 4.22
C TYR A 272 -12.94 0.63 5.52
N TYR A 273 -14.23 0.33 5.46
CA TYR A 273 -15.15 0.62 6.56
C TYR A 273 -15.14 -0.39 7.71
N GLY A 274 -14.58 -1.55 7.52
CA GLY A 274 -14.54 -2.55 8.59
C GLY A 274 -13.33 -2.37 9.50
N ASN A 275 -13.45 -2.92 10.70
CA ASN A 275 -12.33 -3.11 11.62
C ASN A 275 -12.00 -4.61 11.80
N PRO A 276 -11.76 -5.35 10.70
CA PRO A 276 -11.37 -6.75 10.78
C PRO A 276 -9.93 -6.90 11.29
N ASP A 277 -9.48 -8.13 11.33
CA ASP A 277 -8.07 -8.47 11.34
C ASP A 277 -7.37 -7.74 10.18
N ARG A 278 -6.16 -7.25 10.42
CA ARG A 278 -5.39 -6.53 9.40
C ARG A 278 -3.98 -7.08 9.29
N THR A 279 -3.46 -6.98 8.09
CA THR A 279 -2.06 -7.24 7.77
C THR A 279 -1.49 -6.01 7.05
N ALA A 280 -0.26 -5.62 7.39
CA ALA A 280 0.43 -4.54 6.72
C ALA A 280 1.92 -4.86 6.53
N LEU A 281 2.48 -4.28 5.48
CA LEU A 281 3.91 -4.29 5.17
C LEU A 281 4.42 -2.85 5.23
N GLY A 282 5.53 -2.63 5.94
CA GLY A 282 6.12 -1.30 6.09
C GLY A 282 7.62 -1.27 5.90
N VAL A 283 8.13 -0.06 5.71
CA VAL A 283 9.56 0.27 5.68
C VAL A 283 9.79 1.44 6.60
N THR A 284 10.70 1.31 7.56
CA THR A 284 11.05 2.36 8.51
C THR A 284 11.94 3.44 7.87
N GLU A 285 12.15 4.55 8.58
CA GLU A 285 13.06 5.63 8.13
C GLU A 285 14.51 5.13 7.94
N ASP A 286 14.96 4.16 8.77
CA ASP A 286 16.29 3.54 8.68
C ASP A 286 16.36 2.33 7.72
N GLY A 287 15.28 2.07 6.97
CA GLY A 287 15.25 1.07 5.91
C GLY A 287 14.94 -0.36 6.36
N LYS A 288 14.53 -0.58 7.60
CA LYS A 288 14.09 -1.92 8.05
C LYS A 288 12.68 -2.24 7.53
N ILE A 289 12.43 -3.50 7.26
CA ILE A 289 11.10 -4.01 6.90
C ILE A 289 10.30 -4.31 8.17
N VAL A 290 9.04 -3.91 8.17
CA VAL A 290 8.06 -4.21 9.21
C VAL A 290 6.95 -5.09 8.65
N LEU A 291 6.77 -6.26 9.23
CA LEU A 291 5.66 -7.18 8.98
C LEU A 291 4.67 -7.03 10.14
N PHE A 292 3.43 -6.65 9.88
CA PHE A 292 2.44 -6.35 10.92
C PHE A 292 1.17 -7.17 10.71
N VAL A 293 0.61 -7.70 11.82
CA VAL A 293 -0.75 -8.26 11.87
C VAL A 293 -1.46 -7.81 13.13
N CYS A 294 -2.78 -7.65 13.07
CA CYS A 294 -3.62 -7.56 14.25
C CYS A 294 -4.80 -8.52 14.16
N ASP A 295 -5.21 -9.07 15.30
CA ASP A 295 -6.47 -9.79 15.43
C ASP A 295 -7.65 -8.83 15.31
N GLY A 296 -8.80 -9.35 14.92
CA GLY A 296 -10.05 -8.58 14.85
C GLY A 296 -11.26 -9.46 15.03
N ARG A 297 -12.42 -8.85 15.26
CA ARG A 297 -13.74 -9.50 15.36
C ARG A 297 -13.88 -10.52 16.51
N ILE A 298 -12.98 -10.48 17.47
CA ILE A 298 -13.04 -11.28 18.70
C ILE A 298 -13.10 -10.36 19.93
N ASP A 299 -13.48 -10.90 21.10
CA ASP A 299 -13.59 -10.08 22.30
C ASP A 299 -12.23 -9.55 22.79
N ALA A 300 -11.19 -10.32 22.59
CA ALA A 300 -9.82 -9.95 22.94
C ALA A 300 -9.23 -8.88 21.99
N SER A 301 -9.79 -8.72 20.78
CA SER A 301 -9.33 -7.72 19.81
C SER A 301 -10.43 -7.34 18.83
N LYS A 302 -10.72 -6.06 18.73
CA LYS A 302 -11.77 -5.54 17.86
C LYS A 302 -11.26 -5.12 16.49
N GLY A 303 -9.98 -5.38 16.18
CA GLY A 303 -9.36 -5.04 14.89
C GLY A 303 -9.10 -3.56 14.70
N ALA A 304 -8.70 -3.19 13.48
CA ALA A 304 -8.35 -1.83 13.11
C ALA A 304 -9.05 -1.36 11.84
N TYR A 305 -9.54 -0.12 11.85
CA TYR A 305 -9.89 0.58 10.62
C TYR A 305 -8.61 0.96 9.84
N LEU A 306 -8.72 1.14 8.54
CA LEU A 306 -7.54 1.53 7.73
C LEU A 306 -6.85 2.81 8.21
N PRO A 307 -7.57 3.88 8.59
CA PRO A 307 -6.93 5.07 9.18
C PRO A 307 -6.19 4.79 10.49
N GLU A 308 -6.70 3.90 11.32
CA GLU A 308 -6.02 3.48 12.55
C GLU A 308 -4.77 2.66 12.22
N LEU A 309 -4.86 1.72 11.26
CA LEU A 309 -3.71 0.95 10.77
C LEU A 309 -2.60 1.87 10.23
N ALA A 310 -2.97 2.90 9.45
CA ALA A 310 -2.01 3.89 8.96
C ALA A 310 -1.32 4.65 10.11
N ARG A 311 -2.07 5.04 11.13
CA ARG A 311 -1.55 5.70 12.34
C ARG A 311 -0.65 4.78 13.18
N ILE A 312 -1.00 3.48 13.26
CA ILE A 312 -0.16 2.46 13.93
C ILE A 312 1.16 2.30 13.19
N MET A 313 1.11 2.08 11.87
CA MET A 313 2.33 1.89 11.07
C MET A 313 3.24 3.13 11.14
N LYS A 314 2.65 4.34 11.16
CA LYS A 314 3.41 5.57 11.42
C LYS A 314 4.00 5.60 12.83
N GLY A 315 3.27 5.13 13.85
CA GLY A 315 3.74 5.01 15.23
C GLY A 315 4.88 4.01 15.41
N LEU A 316 4.97 2.99 14.55
CA LEU A 316 6.09 2.06 14.45
C LEU A 316 7.32 2.64 13.70
N GLY A 317 7.28 3.91 13.30
CA GLY A 317 8.38 4.58 12.61
C GLY A 317 8.43 4.31 11.11
N CYS A 318 7.36 3.80 10.50
CA CYS A 318 7.33 3.55 9.07
C CYS A 318 7.35 4.86 8.28
N LYS A 319 8.28 4.96 7.34
CA LYS A 319 8.32 5.95 6.27
C LYS A 319 7.36 5.59 5.15
N TYR A 320 7.26 4.29 4.86
CA TYR A 320 6.31 3.72 3.91
C TYR A 320 5.54 2.58 4.57
N ALA A 321 4.26 2.46 4.28
CA ALA A 321 3.44 1.32 4.71
C ALA A 321 2.28 1.09 3.75
N MET A 322 1.91 -0.16 3.55
CA MET A 322 0.84 -0.60 2.67
C MET A 322 -0.02 -1.64 3.37
N ASN A 323 -1.34 -1.57 3.18
CA ASN A 323 -2.26 -2.60 3.61
C ASN A 323 -2.12 -3.84 2.72
N LEU A 324 -2.15 -5.00 3.33
CA LEU A 324 -2.25 -6.31 2.68
C LEU A 324 -3.64 -6.92 2.85
N ASP A 325 -3.86 -8.16 2.41
CA ASP A 325 -5.13 -8.85 2.64
C ASP A 325 -5.39 -9.02 4.13
N GLY A 326 -6.64 -8.86 4.50
CA GLY A 326 -7.08 -8.84 5.89
C GLY A 326 -8.10 -9.93 6.23
N GLY A 327 -8.73 -9.78 7.37
CA GLY A 327 -9.80 -10.66 7.81
C GLY A 327 -9.35 -12.10 7.95
N GLY A 328 -10.06 -13.01 7.32
CA GLY A 328 -9.77 -14.45 7.38
C GLY A 328 -8.38 -14.85 6.85
N SER A 329 -7.75 -13.99 6.03
CA SER A 329 -6.41 -14.25 5.47
C SER A 329 -5.28 -13.85 6.42
N THR A 330 -5.54 -12.93 7.37
CA THR A 330 -4.52 -12.42 8.30
C THR A 330 -3.86 -13.54 9.08
N GLY A 331 -2.56 -13.65 8.97
CA GLY A 331 -1.77 -14.63 9.71
C GLY A 331 -0.29 -14.26 9.75
N MET A 332 0.33 -14.47 10.91
CA MET A 332 1.78 -14.39 11.08
C MET A 332 2.29 -15.73 11.65
N TRP A 333 3.18 -16.32 10.91
CA TRP A 333 3.95 -17.49 11.33
C TRP A 333 5.35 -17.07 11.74
N VAL A 334 5.84 -17.61 12.84
CA VAL A 334 7.19 -17.38 13.37
C VAL A 334 7.86 -18.73 13.59
N LYS A 335 9.13 -18.83 13.25
CA LYS A 335 9.92 -20.06 13.47
C LYS A 335 10.00 -20.34 14.96
N GLY A 336 9.70 -21.56 15.35
CA GLY A 336 9.57 -22.03 16.71
C GLY A 336 8.10 -22.14 17.13
N PRO A 337 7.41 -21.05 17.48
CA PRO A 337 6.03 -21.13 17.97
C PRO A 337 4.99 -21.45 16.88
N GLY A 338 5.30 -21.22 15.59
CA GLY A 338 4.32 -21.35 14.51
C GLY A 338 3.44 -20.13 14.33
N MET A 339 2.13 -20.29 14.18
CA MET A 339 1.19 -19.17 14.05
C MET A 339 1.02 -18.45 15.39
N VAL A 340 1.27 -17.15 15.43
CA VAL A 340 1.30 -16.36 16.69
C VAL A 340 0.05 -15.53 16.93
N ASN A 341 -0.72 -15.19 15.91
CA ASN A 341 -2.00 -14.51 16.06
C ASN A 341 -3.17 -15.52 16.11
N TYR A 342 -4.33 -15.07 16.54
CA TYR A 342 -5.46 -15.95 16.83
C TYR A 342 -6.40 -16.15 15.64
N LYS A 343 -6.99 -17.36 15.54
CA LYS A 343 -8.12 -17.68 14.64
C LYS A 343 -9.10 -18.60 15.35
N ASP A 344 -10.40 -18.31 15.22
CA ASP A 344 -11.48 -19.17 15.74
C ASP A 344 -11.61 -20.45 14.92
N ASP A 345 -11.35 -20.37 13.62
CA ASP A 345 -11.48 -21.44 12.64
C ASP A 345 -10.13 -21.90 12.10
N SER A 346 -10.18 -22.80 11.12
CA SER A 346 -8.99 -23.19 10.37
C SER A 346 -8.38 -22.02 9.60
N TRP A 347 -7.06 -22.00 9.50
CA TRP A 347 -6.32 -21.00 8.74
C TRP A 347 -6.69 -21.04 7.27
N ARG A 348 -7.08 -19.87 6.74
CA ARG A 348 -7.38 -19.70 5.32
C ARG A 348 -6.13 -19.98 4.49
N THR A 349 -6.33 -20.66 3.36
CA THR A 349 -5.29 -20.75 2.32
C THR A 349 -5.23 -19.44 1.55
N VAL A 350 -4.03 -18.91 1.34
CA VAL A 350 -3.72 -17.66 0.65
C VAL A 350 -2.85 -17.91 -0.57
N LYS A 351 -2.86 -16.98 -1.52
CA LYS A 351 -2.09 -17.11 -2.76
C LYS A 351 -0.66 -16.63 -2.64
N SER A 352 -0.44 -15.65 -1.82
CA SER A 352 0.89 -15.06 -1.62
C SER A 352 1.17 -14.83 -0.16
N THR A 353 2.46 -14.81 0.16
CA THR A 353 2.99 -14.45 1.47
C THR A 353 4.25 -13.62 1.28
N CYS A 354 4.66 -12.89 2.31
CA CYS A 354 5.96 -12.23 2.34
C CYS A 354 6.57 -12.30 3.74
N GLY A 355 7.89 -12.27 3.83
CA GLY A 355 8.53 -12.41 5.12
C GLY A 355 10.05 -12.41 5.10
N PHE A 356 10.61 -12.86 6.24
CA PHE A 356 12.05 -12.91 6.50
C PHE A 356 12.58 -14.35 6.39
N PHE A 357 13.73 -14.48 5.74
CA PHE A 357 14.36 -15.77 5.46
C PHE A 357 15.86 -15.71 5.78
N ALA A 358 16.47 -16.86 5.89
CA ALA A 358 17.93 -16.93 5.97
C ALA A 358 18.56 -16.44 4.66
N LYS A 359 19.68 -15.73 4.80
CA LYS A 359 20.54 -15.38 3.66
C LYS A 359 21.24 -16.57 3.09
#